data_e904a29eb3fbe654097eb8406f79fa86
#
_entry.id   e904a29eb3fbe654097eb8406f79fa86
#
_cell.length_a   1.000
_cell.length_b   1.000
_cell.length_c   1.000
_cell.angle_alpha   90.00
_cell.angle_beta   90.00
_cell.angle_gamma   90.00
#
_symmetry.space_group_name_H-M   'P 1'
#
loop_
_entity.id
_entity.type
_entity.pdbx_description
1 polymer ?
#
loop_
_entity_poly.entity_id
_entity_poly.type
_entity_poly.pdbx_seq_one_letter_code
_entity_poly.pdbx_strand_id
1 'polypeptide(L)'
;MAKTAGGFLTALLLTACGYSGNEDRASVTVIEETAPAIKPVGTRLNYISATARAAVAKGLVGFDEEGRVVPAIAARWIVTDDGLSYIFRLHDGKWNDGRQITAERVAKLLQERIKELENSRLRYDLRAIEEIVSMTGRVIEIRLNAPHPNFLQLMAQPELGLFRAGHGAGPMDDLMMNGIYALVPFEQSGEEAEIETENEPVDDPRRVAMRADNAAKAIARFQAGQTDLVLNGKFHHLPLLDAADIDTNDLRLDPVAGLFGFLFVKVEGFWAVPKNREILAMAINRPALLTSFPQVTGWQSRQKIIPEALDVEGINTRPDWAGMTMEARQQFAREHVQRWKASEGPIKPLTVQLPDAAGADILFLRVRTDLRRVGLDLRKAGNGATADARLIDSIAPYDSPQWFLSQLTCAKTPVCLNDADAKLKEADAATNLQIKARLYAEAEKILVYHYNYIPLGVPVRWSLAKPAQRGFAVNPRGWHPLNYLVGVPIS
;
A
#
# COMPACT_ATOMS: atom_id res chain seq x y z
N MET A 1 -4.49 77.85 -38.66
CA MET A 1 -4.00 76.60 -39.26
C MET A 1 -3.65 75.70 -38.11
N ALA A 2 -4.55 74.81 -37.74
CA ALA A 2 -4.40 73.88 -36.65
C ALA A 2 -4.34 72.47 -37.27
N LYS A 3 -3.24 71.71 -37.03
CA LYS A 3 -3.14 70.33 -37.40
C LYS A 3 -3.39 69.47 -36.17
N THR A 4 -4.48 68.75 -36.20
CA THR A 4 -4.82 67.67 -35.27
C THR A 4 -4.10 66.39 -35.64
N ALA A 5 -3.28 65.87 -34.73
CA ALA A 5 -2.68 64.55 -34.83
C ALA A 5 -3.54 63.52 -34.07
N GLY A 6 -4.15 62.59 -34.82
CA GLY A 6 -4.88 61.49 -34.24
C GLY A 6 -3.91 60.35 -33.88
N GLY A 7 -3.87 60.00 -32.58
CA GLY A 7 -3.14 58.83 -32.11
C GLY A 7 -4.01 57.57 -32.22
N PHE A 8 -3.53 56.59 -33.00
CA PHE A 8 -4.10 55.25 -33.03
C PHE A 8 -3.61 54.47 -31.82
N LEU A 9 -4.50 54.10 -30.94
CA LEU A 9 -4.25 53.23 -29.78
C LEU A 9 -4.44 51.79 -30.29
N THR A 10 -3.34 51.08 -30.56
CA THR A 10 -3.37 49.67 -30.93
C THR A 10 -3.53 48.83 -29.65
N ALA A 11 -4.74 48.32 -29.39
CA ALA A 11 -5.00 47.38 -28.32
C ALA A 11 -4.38 46.03 -28.72
N LEU A 12 -3.27 45.63 -28.08
CA LEU A 12 -2.77 44.27 -28.11
C LEU A 12 -3.73 43.36 -27.33
N LEU A 13 -4.56 42.64 -28.04
CA LEU A 13 -5.27 41.49 -27.53
C LEU A 13 -4.24 40.39 -27.26
N LEU A 14 -3.82 40.25 -25.99
CA LEU A 14 -3.16 39.06 -25.49
C LEU A 14 -4.21 37.93 -25.52
N THR A 15 -4.21 37.17 -26.61
CA THR A 15 -4.83 35.84 -26.63
C THR A 15 -4.05 34.99 -25.66
N ALA A 16 -4.54 34.90 -24.42
CA ALA A 16 -4.19 33.81 -23.53
C ALA A 16 -4.62 32.55 -24.28
N CYS A 17 -3.63 31.78 -24.80
CA CYS A 17 -3.85 30.40 -25.18
C CYS A 17 -4.31 29.68 -23.91
N GLY A 18 -5.61 29.63 -23.70
CA GLY A 18 -6.21 28.72 -22.79
C GLY A 18 -5.77 27.32 -23.20
N TYR A 19 -5.02 26.67 -22.36
CA TYR A 19 -4.78 25.24 -22.45
C TYR A 19 -6.16 24.60 -22.32
N SER A 20 -6.81 24.32 -23.45
CA SER A 20 -8.01 23.49 -23.47
C SER A 20 -7.59 22.13 -22.93
N GLY A 21 -7.78 21.90 -21.63
CA GLY A 21 -7.66 20.60 -21.04
C GLY A 21 -8.54 19.66 -21.83
N ASN A 22 -8.00 18.54 -22.27
CA ASN A 22 -8.77 17.46 -22.88
C ASN A 22 -9.91 17.09 -21.92
N GLU A 23 -11.13 17.45 -22.27
CA GLU A 23 -12.34 17.30 -21.44
C GLU A 23 -12.72 15.83 -21.20
N ASP A 24 -12.08 14.87 -21.89
CA ASP A 24 -12.52 13.47 -21.98
C ASP A 24 -11.60 12.45 -21.31
N ARG A 25 -10.69 12.84 -20.45
CA ARG A 25 -9.81 11.88 -19.74
C ARG A 25 -9.65 12.22 -18.27
N ALA A 26 -9.67 11.18 -17.43
CA ALA A 26 -9.35 11.34 -16.02
C ALA A 26 -7.87 11.71 -15.85
N SER A 27 -7.59 12.66 -14.98
CA SER A 27 -6.24 13.05 -14.62
C SER A 27 -5.91 12.64 -13.18
N VAL A 28 -4.82 11.88 -13.01
CA VAL A 28 -4.41 11.28 -11.75
C VAL A 28 -3.01 11.74 -11.38
N THR A 29 -2.89 12.31 -10.17
CA THR A 29 -1.58 12.60 -9.58
C THR A 29 -1.32 11.64 -8.43
N VAL A 30 -0.23 10.90 -8.52
CA VAL A 30 0.21 9.99 -7.45
C VAL A 30 1.29 10.68 -6.63
N ILE A 31 1.14 10.70 -5.31
CA ILE A 31 2.16 11.21 -4.40
C ILE A 31 3.32 10.21 -4.38
N GLU A 32 4.33 10.48 -5.21
CA GLU A 32 5.53 9.66 -5.37
C GLU A 32 6.68 10.53 -5.90
N GLU A 33 7.92 10.23 -5.52
CA GLU A 33 9.09 11.01 -5.97
C GLU A 33 9.62 10.55 -7.33
N THR A 34 9.31 9.31 -7.72
CA THR A 34 9.82 8.69 -8.94
C THR A 34 8.72 8.46 -9.97
N ALA A 35 9.06 8.65 -11.23
CA ALA A 35 8.16 8.32 -12.34
C ALA A 35 7.83 6.81 -12.37
N PRO A 36 6.69 6.41 -12.95
CA PRO A 36 6.32 5.01 -13.07
C PRO A 36 7.29 4.21 -13.94
N ALA A 37 7.53 2.97 -13.55
CA ALA A 37 8.23 1.96 -14.34
C ALA A 37 7.31 0.74 -14.50
N ILE A 38 6.62 0.64 -15.64
CA ILE A 38 5.60 -0.41 -15.87
C ILE A 38 6.25 -1.77 -16.11
N LYS A 39 7.39 -1.80 -16.79
CA LYS A 39 8.19 -3.00 -17.04
C LYS A 39 9.40 -3.01 -16.12
N PRO A 40 9.23 -3.19 -14.81
CA PRO A 40 10.35 -3.10 -13.90
C PRO A 40 11.28 -4.28 -14.08
N VAL A 41 12.55 -3.97 -14.21
CA VAL A 41 13.63 -4.89 -13.91
C VAL A 41 13.75 -4.88 -12.39
N GLY A 42 13.05 -5.80 -11.69
CA GLY A 42 13.13 -5.87 -10.23
C GLY A 42 11.88 -6.42 -9.54
N THR A 43 12.02 -6.69 -8.26
CA THR A 43 11.03 -7.39 -7.43
C THR A 43 10.15 -6.46 -6.60
N ARG A 44 10.39 -5.14 -6.64
CA ARG A 44 9.64 -4.14 -5.87
C ARG A 44 9.04 -3.10 -6.79
N LEU A 45 7.72 -3.06 -6.82
CA LEU A 45 6.98 -1.96 -7.44
C LEU A 45 6.74 -0.87 -6.39
N ASN A 46 7.02 0.39 -6.74
CA ASN A 46 6.45 1.51 -6.01
C ASN A 46 4.95 1.64 -6.37
N TYR A 47 4.22 2.47 -5.63
CA TYR A 47 2.77 2.57 -5.77
C TYR A 47 2.35 2.93 -7.21
N ILE A 48 2.94 3.96 -7.80
CA ILE A 48 2.60 4.43 -9.15
C ILE A 48 2.88 3.37 -10.21
N SER A 49 3.99 2.61 -10.09
CA SER A 49 4.32 1.53 -11.01
C SER A 49 3.38 0.34 -10.88
N ALA A 50 2.96 0.00 -9.65
CA ALA A 50 1.97 -1.04 -9.40
C ALA A 50 0.63 -0.67 -10.03
N THR A 51 0.20 0.59 -9.85
CA THR A 51 -1.06 1.11 -10.38
C THR A 51 -1.08 1.10 -11.91
N ALA A 52 -0.02 1.60 -12.55
CA ALA A 52 0.10 1.58 -14.00
C ALA A 52 0.20 0.15 -14.56
N ARG A 53 0.97 -0.73 -13.90
CA ARG A 53 1.12 -2.12 -14.32
C ARG A 53 -0.21 -2.85 -14.34
N ALA A 54 -1.04 -2.68 -13.33
CA ALA A 54 -2.34 -3.35 -13.26
C ALA A 54 -3.32 -2.87 -14.37
N ALA A 55 -3.18 -1.65 -14.85
CA ALA A 55 -3.97 -1.15 -15.98
C ALA A 55 -3.56 -1.80 -17.31
N VAL A 56 -2.27 -2.10 -17.52
CA VAL A 56 -1.73 -2.61 -18.80
C VAL A 56 -1.47 -4.11 -18.79
N ALA A 57 -1.34 -4.75 -17.64
CA ALA A 57 -0.97 -6.16 -17.51
C ALA A 57 -1.86 -6.87 -16.48
N LYS A 58 -2.82 -7.66 -16.94
CA LYS A 58 -3.66 -8.49 -16.08
C LYS A 58 -2.92 -9.73 -15.59
N GLY A 59 -3.23 -10.14 -14.34
CA GLY A 59 -2.97 -11.49 -13.82
C GLY A 59 -4.12 -12.44 -14.18
N LEU A 60 -4.16 -13.63 -13.55
CA LEU A 60 -5.31 -14.54 -13.68
C LEU A 60 -6.58 -13.88 -13.15
N VAL A 61 -6.49 -13.20 -12.03
CA VAL A 61 -7.53 -12.39 -11.39
C VAL A 61 -6.96 -11.01 -11.07
N GLY A 62 -7.81 -10.05 -10.75
CA GLY A 62 -7.45 -8.69 -10.38
C GLY A 62 -8.31 -8.16 -9.26
N PHE A 63 -8.13 -6.89 -8.91
CA PHE A 63 -9.02 -6.18 -7.99
C PHE A 63 -9.91 -5.19 -8.76
N ASP A 64 -11.15 -5.05 -8.30
CA ASP A 64 -12.03 -3.94 -8.68
C ASP A 64 -11.74 -2.68 -7.83
N GLU A 65 -12.50 -1.62 -8.05
CA GLU A 65 -12.36 -0.34 -7.32
C GLU A 65 -12.66 -0.46 -5.82
N GLU A 66 -13.44 -1.47 -5.41
CA GLU A 66 -13.73 -1.76 -4.00
C GLU A 66 -12.72 -2.70 -3.34
N GLY A 67 -11.70 -3.17 -4.10
CA GLY A 67 -10.68 -4.09 -3.62
C GLY A 67 -11.13 -5.54 -3.52
N ARG A 68 -12.21 -5.92 -4.23
CA ARG A 68 -12.70 -7.30 -4.35
C ARG A 68 -11.99 -7.99 -5.49
N VAL A 69 -11.80 -9.31 -5.36
CA VAL A 69 -11.19 -10.12 -6.42
C VAL A 69 -12.22 -10.35 -7.54
N VAL A 70 -11.80 -9.99 -8.75
CA VAL A 70 -12.60 -10.10 -9.97
C VAL A 70 -11.85 -10.86 -11.07
N PRO A 71 -12.58 -11.45 -12.05
CA PRO A 71 -11.98 -12.04 -13.23
C PRO A 71 -11.03 -11.06 -13.97
N ALA A 72 -9.93 -11.63 -14.54
CA ALA A 72 -9.00 -10.87 -15.37
C ALA A 72 -8.62 -11.69 -16.61
N ILE A 73 -7.46 -12.37 -16.69
CA ILE A 73 -7.20 -13.33 -17.77
C ILE A 73 -8.08 -14.56 -17.62
N ALA A 74 -8.40 -14.97 -16.40
CA ALA A 74 -9.38 -16.01 -16.13
C ALA A 74 -10.80 -15.42 -16.14
N ALA A 75 -11.72 -16.09 -16.85
CA ALA A 75 -13.15 -15.77 -16.84
C ALA A 75 -13.84 -16.22 -15.56
N ARG A 76 -13.38 -17.32 -15.00
CA ARG A 76 -13.91 -17.92 -13.76
C ARG A 76 -12.90 -18.91 -13.18
N TRP A 77 -13.14 -19.30 -11.94
CA TRP A 77 -12.35 -20.32 -11.25
C TRP A 77 -13.23 -21.20 -10.36
N ILE A 78 -12.67 -22.34 -9.99
CA ILE A 78 -13.24 -23.29 -9.03
C ILE A 78 -12.13 -23.59 -8.02
N VAL A 79 -12.48 -23.72 -6.75
CA VAL A 79 -11.58 -24.14 -5.67
C VAL A 79 -12.07 -25.50 -5.19
N THR A 80 -11.17 -26.46 -5.00
CA THR A 80 -11.53 -27.76 -4.44
C THR A 80 -11.87 -27.64 -2.94
N ASP A 81 -12.65 -28.57 -2.42
CA ASP A 81 -13.17 -28.52 -1.04
C ASP A 81 -12.05 -28.55 0.02
N ASP A 82 -10.88 -29.13 -0.29
CA ASP A 82 -9.70 -29.13 0.55
C ASP A 82 -8.89 -27.82 0.47
N GLY A 83 -9.27 -26.92 -0.45
CA GLY A 83 -8.56 -25.66 -0.69
C GLY A 83 -7.16 -25.80 -1.27
N LEU A 84 -6.80 -26.96 -1.81
CA LEU A 84 -5.47 -27.25 -2.36
C LEU A 84 -5.36 -27.07 -3.86
N SER A 85 -6.48 -27.03 -4.60
CA SER A 85 -6.43 -26.85 -6.04
C SER A 85 -7.34 -25.70 -6.49
N TYR A 86 -6.80 -24.83 -7.34
CA TYR A 86 -7.48 -23.69 -7.95
C TYR A 86 -7.47 -23.87 -9.46
N ILE A 87 -8.66 -24.10 -10.05
CA ILE A 87 -8.84 -24.38 -11.47
C ILE A 87 -9.40 -23.14 -12.16
N PHE A 88 -8.59 -22.49 -12.99
CA PHE A 88 -8.92 -21.27 -13.71
C PHE A 88 -9.29 -21.58 -15.17
N ARG A 89 -10.44 -21.10 -15.63
CA ARG A 89 -10.81 -21.11 -17.06
C ARG A 89 -10.56 -19.74 -17.67
N LEU A 90 -9.69 -19.65 -18.66
CA LEU A 90 -9.30 -18.41 -19.32
C LEU A 90 -10.41 -17.91 -20.27
N HIS A 91 -10.50 -16.57 -20.40
CA HIS A 91 -11.27 -15.93 -21.47
C HIS A 91 -10.73 -16.31 -22.86
N ASP A 92 -11.58 -16.19 -23.88
CA ASP A 92 -11.14 -16.12 -25.26
C ASP A 92 -10.67 -14.69 -25.54
N GLY A 93 -9.37 -14.47 -25.48
CA GLY A 93 -8.80 -13.16 -25.54
C GLY A 93 -7.43 -13.14 -26.21
N LYS A 94 -6.95 -11.94 -26.50
CA LYS A 94 -5.64 -11.68 -27.13
C LYS A 94 -4.77 -10.83 -26.22
N TRP A 95 -3.48 -11.01 -26.31
CA TRP A 95 -2.51 -10.05 -25.80
C TRP A 95 -2.59 -8.76 -26.62
N ASN A 96 -2.12 -7.64 -26.07
CA ASN A 96 -2.12 -6.34 -26.75
C ASN A 96 -1.28 -6.31 -28.07
N ASP A 97 -0.57 -7.40 -28.40
CA ASP A 97 0.09 -7.60 -29.71
C ASP A 97 -0.77 -8.43 -30.69
N GLY A 98 -2.04 -8.69 -30.35
CA GLY A 98 -2.99 -9.43 -31.19
C GLY A 98 -2.89 -10.96 -31.12
N ARG A 99 -1.91 -11.54 -30.39
CA ARG A 99 -1.76 -13.00 -30.28
C ARG A 99 -2.71 -13.59 -29.25
N GLN A 100 -3.22 -14.78 -29.53
CA GLN A 100 -4.15 -15.50 -28.65
C GLN A 100 -3.55 -15.81 -27.28
N ILE A 101 -4.36 -15.67 -26.24
CA ILE A 101 -4.07 -16.10 -24.87
C ILE A 101 -4.35 -17.59 -24.76
N THR A 102 -3.31 -18.38 -24.47
CA THR A 102 -3.41 -19.83 -24.29
C THR A 102 -3.03 -20.24 -22.89
N ALA A 103 -3.62 -21.32 -22.37
CA ALA A 103 -3.32 -21.83 -21.03
C ALA A 103 -1.84 -22.17 -20.86
N GLU A 104 -1.22 -22.80 -21.86
CA GLU A 104 0.20 -23.15 -21.84
C GLU A 104 1.08 -21.88 -21.70
N ARG A 105 0.79 -20.85 -22.49
CA ARG A 105 1.59 -19.62 -22.45
C ARG A 105 1.43 -18.86 -21.13
N VAL A 106 0.20 -18.77 -20.63
CA VAL A 106 -0.11 -18.12 -19.35
C VAL A 106 0.55 -18.87 -18.18
N ALA A 107 0.45 -20.20 -18.15
CA ALA A 107 1.10 -21.02 -17.12
C ALA A 107 2.62 -20.80 -17.11
N LYS A 108 3.26 -20.83 -18.27
CA LYS A 108 4.71 -20.59 -18.40
C LYS A 108 5.09 -19.18 -17.92
N LEU A 109 4.38 -18.13 -18.37
CA LEU A 109 4.66 -16.74 -17.95
C LEU A 109 4.44 -16.56 -16.44
N LEU A 110 3.44 -17.21 -15.86
CA LEU A 110 3.18 -17.15 -14.43
C LEU A 110 4.28 -17.83 -13.63
N GLN A 111 4.76 -19.01 -14.06
CA GLN A 111 5.91 -19.71 -13.47
C GLN A 111 7.17 -18.84 -13.52
N GLU A 112 7.48 -18.24 -14.68
CA GLU A 112 8.61 -17.33 -14.86
C GLU A 112 8.48 -16.12 -13.90
N ARG A 113 7.29 -15.54 -13.81
CA ARG A 113 7.02 -14.39 -12.95
C ARG A 113 7.16 -14.71 -11.46
N ILE A 114 6.64 -15.86 -11.00
CA ILE A 114 6.77 -16.31 -9.61
C ILE A 114 8.24 -16.48 -9.24
N LYS A 115 9.04 -17.06 -10.14
CA LYS A 115 10.49 -17.21 -9.93
C LYS A 115 11.19 -15.85 -9.80
N GLU A 116 10.84 -14.86 -10.61
CA GLU A 116 11.37 -13.49 -10.46
C GLU A 116 11.01 -12.88 -9.10
N LEU A 117 9.86 -13.26 -8.52
CA LEU A 117 9.35 -12.73 -7.25
C LEU A 117 9.90 -13.44 -6.00
N GLU A 118 10.84 -14.37 -6.12
CA GLU A 118 11.45 -15.09 -4.99
C GLU A 118 12.07 -14.17 -3.91
N ASN A 119 12.43 -12.94 -4.28
CA ASN A 119 12.96 -11.93 -3.36
C ASN A 119 12.00 -10.75 -3.12
N SER A 120 10.72 -10.89 -3.50
CA SER A 120 9.69 -9.87 -3.32
C SER A 120 9.03 -9.95 -1.95
N ARG A 121 8.12 -9.00 -1.69
CA ARG A 121 7.23 -9.01 -0.52
C ARG A 121 6.27 -10.21 -0.51
N LEU A 122 5.98 -10.81 -1.66
CA LEU A 122 5.05 -11.92 -1.85
C LEU A 122 5.70 -13.31 -1.67
N ARG A 123 7.02 -13.37 -1.54
CA ARG A 123 7.79 -14.61 -1.59
C ARG A 123 7.31 -15.69 -0.63
N TYR A 124 6.86 -15.31 0.57
CA TYR A 124 6.45 -16.28 1.60
C TYR A 124 5.16 -16.99 1.20
N ASP A 125 4.19 -16.24 0.73
CA ASP A 125 2.88 -16.76 0.35
C ASP A 125 2.94 -17.48 -1.01
N LEU A 126 3.78 -17.02 -1.94
CA LEU A 126 4.00 -17.69 -3.24
C LEU A 126 4.63 -19.10 -3.10
N ARG A 127 5.29 -19.40 -1.98
CA ARG A 127 5.79 -20.75 -1.68
C ARG A 127 4.70 -21.79 -1.43
N ALA A 128 3.46 -21.34 -1.19
CA ALA A 128 2.32 -22.23 -1.11
C ALA A 128 2.01 -22.91 -2.46
N ILE A 129 2.47 -22.33 -3.58
CA ILE A 129 2.30 -22.91 -4.91
C ILE A 129 3.24 -24.08 -5.09
N GLU A 130 2.68 -25.30 -5.23
CA GLU A 130 3.42 -26.52 -5.50
C GLU A 130 3.63 -26.70 -7.01
N GLU A 131 2.56 -26.52 -7.80
CA GLU A 131 2.58 -26.77 -9.24
C GLU A 131 1.60 -25.88 -9.99
N ILE A 132 1.94 -25.50 -11.22
CA ILE A 132 1.07 -24.81 -12.17
C ILE A 132 1.01 -25.64 -13.45
N VAL A 133 -0.16 -26.15 -13.78
CA VAL A 133 -0.38 -27.06 -14.91
C VAL A 133 -1.33 -26.43 -15.93
N SER A 134 -0.93 -26.40 -17.19
CA SER A 134 -1.86 -26.14 -18.28
C SER A 134 -2.60 -27.45 -18.62
N MET A 135 -3.91 -27.42 -18.52
CA MET A 135 -4.77 -28.52 -18.93
C MET A 135 -5.26 -28.34 -20.37
N THR A 136 -6.01 -29.30 -20.87
CA THR A 136 -6.60 -29.22 -22.22
C THR A 136 -7.47 -27.95 -22.40
N GLY A 137 -7.36 -27.31 -23.54
CA GLY A 137 -8.10 -26.10 -23.88
C GLY A 137 -7.57 -24.85 -23.16
N ARG A 138 -8.44 -24.10 -22.48
CA ARG A 138 -8.16 -22.84 -21.81
C ARG A 138 -8.21 -22.98 -20.29
N VAL A 139 -7.70 -24.07 -19.73
CA VAL A 139 -7.77 -24.37 -18.31
C VAL A 139 -6.36 -24.43 -17.71
N ILE A 140 -6.17 -23.75 -16.57
CA ILE A 140 -4.94 -23.80 -15.77
C ILE A 140 -5.35 -24.29 -14.38
N GLU A 141 -4.62 -25.24 -13.85
CA GLU A 141 -4.71 -25.66 -12.47
C GLU A 141 -3.47 -25.18 -11.70
N ILE A 142 -3.70 -24.59 -10.52
CA ILE A 142 -2.65 -24.25 -9.57
C ILE A 142 -2.88 -25.09 -8.33
N ARG A 143 -1.90 -25.94 -8.00
CA ARG A 143 -1.91 -26.77 -6.81
C ARG A 143 -1.09 -26.14 -5.71
N LEU A 144 -1.60 -26.23 -4.49
CA LEU A 144 -0.96 -25.71 -3.30
C LEU A 144 -0.49 -26.85 -2.41
N ASN A 145 0.67 -26.66 -1.76
CA ASN A 145 1.20 -27.59 -0.77
C ASN A 145 0.48 -27.50 0.60
N ALA A 146 -0.26 -26.41 0.85
CA ALA A 146 -1.08 -26.20 2.04
C ALA A 146 -2.23 -25.24 1.70
N PRO A 147 -3.40 -25.33 2.38
CA PRO A 147 -4.51 -24.41 2.16
C PRO A 147 -4.11 -22.97 2.43
N HIS A 148 -4.48 -22.07 1.51
CA HIS A 148 -4.21 -20.64 1.60
C HIS A 148 -5.51 -19.85 1.40
N PRO A 149 -6.23 -19.46 2.47
CA PRO A 149 -7.56 -18.83 2.36
C PRO A 149 -7.61 -17.58 1.49
N ASN A 150 -6.49 -16.83 1.45
CA ASN A 150 -6.40 -15.56 0.71
C ASN A 150 -5.65 -15.72 -0.63
N PHE A 151 -5.58 -16.95 -1.17
CA PHE A 151 -4.82 -17.22 -2.39
C PHE A 151 -5.27 -16.38 -3.59
N LEU A 152 -6.57 -16.18 -3.76
CA LEU A 152 -7.08 -15.32 -4.85
C LEU A 152 -6.67 -13.87 -4.69
N GLN A 153 -6.64 -13.33 -3.46
CA GLN A 153 -6.13 -11.99 -3.20
C GLN A 153 -4.62 -11.88 -3.48
N LEU A 154 -3.87 -12.95 -3.19
CA LEU A 154 -2.45 -13.04 -3.57
C LEU A 154 -2.30 -13.02 -5.09
N MET A 155 -3.11 -13.80 -5.82
CA MET A 155 -3.05 -13.87 -7.27
C MET A 155 -3.52 -12.59 -7.97
N ALA A 156 -4.27 -11.73 -7.29
CA ALA A 156 -4.72 -10.44 -7.79
C ALA A 156 -3.69 -9.30 -7.65
N GLN A 157 -2.51 -9.59 -7.07
CA GLN A 157 -1.49 -8.55 -6.85
C GLN A 157 -0.91 -8.05 -8.18
N PRO A 158 -0.68 -6.73 -8.34
CA PRO A 158 -0.12 -6.14 -9.56
C PRO A 158 1.22 -6.75 -10.00
N GLU A 159 2.00 -7.23 -9.03
CA GLU A 159 3.27 -7.93 -9.30
C GLU A 159 3.08 -9.18 -10.16
N LEU A 160 1.92 -9.82 -10.09
CA LEU A 160 1.57 -11.02 -10.85
C LEU A 160 0.92 -10.72 -12.21
N GLY A 161 0.77 -9.46 -12.59
CA GLY A 161 0.40 -9.07 -13.94
C GLY A 161 1.41 -9.60 -14.97
N LEU A 162 0.92 -10.15 -16.08
CA LEU A 162 1.72 -10.88 -17.06
C LEU A 162 2.00 -10.04 -18.30
N PHE A 163 3.21 -10.18 -18.82
CA PHE A 163 3.64 -9.62 -20.10
C PHE A 163 4.15 -10.73 -21.01
N ARG A 164 3.74 -10.65 -22.28
CA ARG A 164 4.26 -11.47 -23.36
C ARG A 164 5.07 -10.60 -24.32
N ALA A 165 6.37 -10.82 -24.42
CA ALA A 165 7.27 -10.01 -25.26
C ALA A 165 7.09 -8.49 -25.07
N GLY A 166 6.81 -8.07 -23.81
CA GLY A 166 6.59 -6.67 -23.49
C GLY A 166 5.15 -6.15 -23.63
N HIS A 167 4.23 -6.97 -24.13
CA HIS A 167 2.81 -6.63 -24.29
C HIS A 167 1.98 -7.31 -23.19
N GLY A 168 1.14 -6.53 -22.51
CA GLY A 168 0.20 -7.04 -21.52
C GLY A 168 -1.08 -7.60 -22.14
N ALA A 169 -2.01 -8.02 -21.30
CA ALA A 169 -3.39 -8.34 -21.64
C ALA A 169 -4.34 -7.42 -20.86
N GLY A 170 -3.90 -6.23 -20.53
CA GLY A 170 -4.68 -5.24 -19.81
C GLY A 170 -5.67 -4.51 -20.71
N PRO A 171 -6.67 -3.84 -20.12
CA PRO A 171 -7.63 -3.04 -20.86
C PRO A 171 -7.04 -1.75 -21.43
N MET A 172 -5.81 -1.40 -21.05
CA MET A 172 -5.17 -0.15 -21.44
C MET A 172 -3.75 -0.41 -21.97
N ASP A 173 -3.35 0.39 -22.95
CA ASP A 173 -1.97 0.51 -23.39
C ASP A 173 -1.31 1.74 -22.79
N ASP A 174 0.03 1.69 -22.67
CA ASP A 174 0.83 2.79 -22.15
C ASP A 174 1.46 3.63 -23.25
N LEU A 175 1.24 4.93 -23.17
CA LEU A 175 1.91 5.91 -24.04
C LEU A 175 2.61 6.95 -23.13
N MET A 176 3.93 7.10 -23.30
CA MET A 176 4.67 8.12 -22.58
C MET A 176 4.74 9.41 -23.41
N MET A 177 4.11 10.48 -22.90
CA MET A 177 4.09 11.78 -23.56
C MET A 177 4.52 12.87 -22.57
N ASN A 178 5.68 13.50 -22.80
CA ASN A 178 6.16 14.67 -22.05
C ASN A 178 6.17 14.50 -20.51
N GLY A 179 6.58 13.32 -20.01
CA GLY A 179 6.64 13.03 -18.58
C GLY A 179 5.28 12.73 -17.92
N ILE A 180 4.21 12.70 -18.71
CA ILE A 180 2.89 12.24 -18.32
C ILE A 180 2.69 10.84 -18.90
N TYR A 181 2.24 9.93 -18.05
CA TYR A 181 1.86 8.60 -18.48
C TYR A 181 0.43 8.64 -18.97
N ALA A 182 0.21 8.47 -20.28
CA ALA A 182 -1.13 8.32 -20.83
C ALA A 182 -1.46 6.83 -20.91
N LEU A 183 -2.49 6.41 -20.21
CA LEU A 183 -3.11 5.09 -20.33
C LEU A 183 -4.32 5.26 -21.24
N VAL A 184 -4.33 4.55 -22.35
CA VAL A 184 -5.41 4.59 -23.36
C VAL A 184 -6.08 3.22 -23.40
N PRO A 185 -7.41 3.14 -23.63
CA PRO A 185 -8.09 1.87 -23.82
C PRO A 185 -7.45 1.09 -24.97
N PHE A 186 -7.26 -0.20 -24.74
CA PHE A 186 -6.84 -1.12 -25.78
C PHE A 186 -8.06 -1.47 -26.64
N GLU A 187 -8.01 -1.15 -27.92
CA GLU A 187 -9.05 -1.55 -28.88
C GLU A 187 -8.87 -3.04 -29.20
N GLN A 188 -9.78 -3.87 -28.69
CA GLN A 188 -9.86 -5.24 -29.16
C GLN A 188 -10.45 -5.21 -30.58
N SER A 189 -9.59 -5.38 -31.57
CA SER A 189 -10.03 -5.66 -32.93
C SER A 189 -10.59 -7.09 -32.99
N GLY A 190 -11.82 -7.26 -32.62
CA GLY A 190 -12.57 -8.53 -32.70
C GLY A 190 -13.87 -8.32 -33.44
N GLU A 191 -14.29 -9.33 -34.20
CA GLU A 191 -15.44 -9.39 -35.08
C GLU A 191 -16.82 -9.02 -34.48
N GLU A 192 -16.87 -8.56 -33.23
CA GLU A 192 -18.09 -8.02 -32.60
C GLU A 192 -18.20 -6.49 -32.66
N ALA A 193 -17.28 -5.81 -33.33
CA ALA A 193 -17.31 -4.35 -33.57
C ALA A 193 -17.97 -3.99 -34.90
N GLU A 194 -18.51 -4.94 -35.64
CA GLU A 194 -19.31 -4.69 -36.84
C GLU A 194 -20.82 -4.51 -36.54
N ILE A 195 -21.14 -3.64 -35.58
CA ILE A 195 -22.46 -3.01 -35.54
C ILE A 195 -22.26 -1.51 -35.66
N GLU A 196 -22.30 -1.08 -36.91
CA GLU A 196 -22.71 0.23 -37.39
C GLU A 196 -22.73 1.37 -36.36
N THR A 197 -21.72 2.21 -36.38
CA THR A 197 -21.99 3.66 -36.44
C THR A 197 -20.91 4.30 -37.31
N GLU A 198 -21.28 4.68 -38.52
CA GLU A 198 -20.72 5.80 -39.26
C GLU A 198 -20.91 7.06 -38.40
N ASN A 199 -20.11 7.29 -37.40
CA ASN A 199 -20.01 8.58 -36.72
C ASN A 199 -18.77 8.55 -35.85
N GLU A 200 -17.93 9.56 -36.04
CA GLU A 200 -16.82 10.08 -35.25
C GLU A 200 -16.17 9.16 -34.19
N PRO A 201 -14.84 9.14 -34.05
CA PRO A 201 -14.20 8.34 -33.01
C PRO A 201 -14.81 8.79 -31.68
N VAL A 202 -15.60 7.91 -31.07
CA VAL A 202 -16.14 8.11 -29.72
C VAL A 202 -14.92 8.29 -28.82
N ASP A 203 -14.73 9.50 -28.28
CA ASP A 203 -13.71 9.80 -27.32
C ASP A 203 -13.98 8.92 -26.10
N ASP A 204 -13.18 7.87 -25.90
CA ASP A 204 -13.39 6.94 -24.80
C ASP A 204 -13.05 7.65 -23.47
N PRO A 205 -14.02 7.91 -22.60
CA PRO A 205 -13.83 8.64 -21.35
C PRO A 205 -12.93 7.90 -20.33
N ARG A 206 -12.47 6.68 -20.67
CA ARG A 206 -11.58 5.89 -19.82
C ARG A 206 -10.10 6.20 -20.05
N ARG A 207 -9.74 7.17 -20.88
CA ARG A 207 -8.36 7.65 -20.98
C ARG A 207 -7.90 8.24 -19.66
N VAL A 208 -6.72 7.84 -19.18
CA VAL A 208 -6.15 8.32 -17.91
C VAL A 208 -4.77 8.95 -18.16
N ALA A 209 -4.61 10.18 -17.68
CA ALA A 209 -3.31 10.83 -17.62
C ALA A 209 -2.76 10.72 -16.19
N MET A 210 -1.66 10.03 -16.00
CA MET A 210 -1.06 9.80 -14.68
C MET A 210 0.31 10.46 -14.56
N ARG A 211 0.57 11.09 -13.42
CA ARG A 211 1.86 11.71 -13.09
C ARG A 211 2.28 11.43 -11.66
N ALA A 212 3.58 11.52 -11.40
CA ALA A 212 4.14 11.56 -10.06
C ALA A 212 4.43 12.99 -9.64
N ASP A 213 4.08 13.37 -8.42
CA ASP A 213 4.47 14.63 -7.80
C ASP A 213 4.66 14.43 -6.28
N ASN A 214 5.39 15.33 -5.64
CA ASN A 214 5.39 15.38 -4.18
C ASN A 214 4.01 15.84 -3.65
N ALA A 215 3.73 15.58 -2.36
CA ALA A 215 2.42 15.81 -1.78
C ALA A 215 1.92 17.27 -1.92
N ALA A 216 2.80 18.26 -1.72
CA ALA A 216 2.42 19.66 -1.82
C ALA A 216 1.96 20.04 -3.25
N LYS A 217 2.70 19.57 -4.27
CA LYS A 217 2.32 19.82 -5.67
C LYS A 217 1.04 19.07 -6.05
N ALA A 218 0.90 17.82 -5.61
CA ALA A 218 -0.29 17.03 -5.88
C ALA A 218 -1.56 17.70 -5.32
N ILE A 219 -1.50 18.18 -4.08
CA ILE A 219 -2.60 18.91 -3.42
C ILE A 219 -2.88 20.23 -4.18
N ALA A 220 -1.86 21.01 -4.51
CA ALA A 220 -2.02 22.26 -5.24
C ALA A 220 -2.67 22.06 -6.63
N ARG A 221 -2.30 20.97 -7.35
CA ARG A 221 -2.92 20.61 -8.62
C ARG A 221 -4.40 20.26 -8.47
N PHE A 222 -4.74 19.53 -7.41
CA PHE A 222 -6.12 19.18 -7.12
C PHE A 222 -6.97 20.44 -6.85
N GLN A 223 -6.48 21.36 -6.04
CA GLN A 223 -7.15 22.63 -5.78
C GLN A 223 -7.32 23.49 -7.05
N ALA A 224 -6.31 23.46 -7.93
CA ALA A 224 -6.36 24.19 -9.19
C ALA A 224 -7.19 23.50 -10.29
N GLY A 225 -7.84 22.36 -10.02
CA GLY A 225 -8.59 21.59 -11.01
C GLY A 225 -7.72 20.96 -12.10
N GLN A 226 -6.40 20.83 -11.87
CA GLN A 226 -5.44 20.25 -12.82
C GLN A 226 -5.30 18.72 -12.67
N THR A 227 -5.94 18.14 -11.71
CA THR A 227 -6.02 16.70 -11.47
C THR A 227 -7.35 16.36 -10.79
N ASP A 228 -8.00 15.30 -11.24
CA ASP A 228 -9.29 14.84 -10.72
C ASP A 228 -9.12 13.98 -9.48
N LEU A 229 -7.97 13.31 -9.37
CA LEU A 229 -7.69 12.34 -8.34
C LEU A 229 -6.24 12.46 -7.85
N VAL A 230 -6.05 12.52 -6.53
CA VAL A 230 -4.73 12.39 -5.88
C VAL A 230 -4.70 11.09 -5.11
N LEU A 231 -3.67 10.26 -5.34
CA LEU A 231 -3.51 8.94 -4.73
C LEU A 231 -2.24 8.84 -3.87
N ASN A 232 -2.19 7.83 -2.99
CA ASN A 232 -1.03 7.44 -2.18
C ASN A 232 -0.68 8.46 -1.09
N GLY A 233 -1.67 9.19 -0.58
CA GLY A 233 -1.49 10.01 0.61
C GLY A 233 -1.20 9.17 1.86
N LYS A 234 -0.29 9.65 2.73
CA LYS A 234 0.13 8.97 3.96
C LYS A 234 -0.02 9.88 5.16
N PHE A 235 0.08 9.32 6.39
CA PHE A 235 -0.09 10.11 7.62
C PHE A 235 0.81 11.35 7.69
N HIS A 236 2.04 11.25 7.22
CA HIS A 236 3.01 12.34 7.31
C HIS A 236 2.72 13.50 6.36
N HIS A 237 1.82 13.33 5.39
CA HIS A 237 1.33 14.37 4.51
C HIS A 237 0.07 15.09 5.03
N LEU A 238 -0.63 14.53 6.04
CA LEU A 238 -1.90 15.08 6.53
C LEU A 238 -1.87 16.59 6.89
N PRO A 239 -0.80 17.11 7.55
CA PRO A 239 -0.76 18.53 7.85
C PRO A 239 -0.78 19.46 6.62
N LEU A 240 -0.43 18.95 5.43
CA LEU A 240 -0.51 19.72 4.20
C LEU A 240 -1.97 19.95 3.74
N LEU A 241 -2.90 19.06 4.14
CA LEU A 241 -4.32 19.20 3.84
C LEU A 241 -4.92 20.39 4.59
N ASP A 242 -4.56 20.57 5.87
CA ASP A 242 -4.98 21.73 6.65
C ASP A 242 -4.36 23.03 6.10
N ALA A 243 -3.06 23.00 5.79
CA ALA A 243 -2.35 24.16 5.25
C ALA A 243 -2.91 24.61 3.88
N ALA A 244 -3.52 23.70 3.14
CA ALA A 244 -4.13 23.94 1.84
C ALA A 244 -5.66 24.14 1.93
N ASP A 245 -6.25 24.12 3.13
CA ASP A 245 -7.70 24.27 3.34
C ASP A 245 -8.54 23.34 2.44
N ILE A 246 -8.16 22.06 2.40
CA ILE A 246 -8.86 21.06 1.60
C ILE A 246 -10.23 20.76 2.19
N ASP A 247 -11.27 20.78 1.35
CA ASP A 247 -12.62 20.39 1.76
C ASP A 247 -12.59 18.92 2.26
N THR A 248 -13.11 18.70 3.46
CA THR A 248 -13.21 17.37 4.05
C THR A 248 -14.07 16.40 3.22
N ASN A 249 -14.99 16.94 2.41
CA ASN A 249 -15.77 16.13 1.46
C ASN A 249 -14.95 15.60 0.28
N ASP A 250 -13.79 16.15 0.01
CA ASP A 250 -12.88 15.68 -1.01
C ASP A 250 -11.88 14.64 -0.46
N LEU A 251 -11.68 14.60 0.86
CA LEU A 251 -10.78 13.64 1.50
C LEU A 251 -11.41 12.26 1.59
N ARG A 252 -10.71 11.26 1.10
CA ARG A 252 -11.09 9.84 1.13
C ARG A 252 -10.06 9.07 1.94
N LEU A 253 -10.50 8.39 2.98
CA LEU A 253 -9.65 7.56 3.85
C LEU A 253 -9.93 6.09 3.57
N ASP A 254 -8.89 5.36 3.19
CA ASP A 254 -8.99 3.92 2.95
C ASP A 254 -9.02 3.14 4.28
N PRO A 255 -9.92 2.16 4.44
CA PRO A 255 -10.00 1.30 5.62
C PRO A 255 -8.91 0.21 5.60
N VAL A 256 -7.65 0.62 5.48
CA VAL A 256 -6.51 -0.30 5.32
C VAL A 256 -6.13 -0.99 6.62
N ALA A 257 -5.57 -2.19 6.50
CA ALA A 257 -4.86 -2.87 7.57
C ALA A 257 -3.35 -2.91 7.28
N GLY A 258 -2.53 -2.96 8.33
CA GLY A 258 -1.08 -3.00 8.14
C GLY A 258 -0.31 -2.72 9.43
N LEU A 259 0.98 -2.45 9.28
CA LEU A 259 1.90 -2.12 10.36
C LEU A 259 2.19 -0.63 10.39
N PHE A 260 1.90 0.02 11.53
CA PHE A 260 2.27 1.39 11.83
C PHE A 260 2.85 1.46 13.23
N GLY A 261 4.17 1.62 13.34
CA GLY A 261 4.88 1.58 14.62
C GLY A 261 6.39 1.61 14.48
N PHE A 262 7.08 1.54 15.62
CA PHE A 262 8.54 1.53 15.67
C PHE A 262 9.08 0.11 15.61
N LEU A 263 9.97 -0.18 14.68
CA LEU A 263 10.75 -1.40 14.59
C LEU A 263 12.19 -1.12 15.03
N PHE A 264 12.66 -1.83 16.05
CA PHE A 264 14.06 -1.80 16.43
C PHE A 264 14.92 -2.46 15.35
N VAL A 265 15.96 -1.77 14.94
CA VAL A 265 16.95 -2.28 13.97
C VAL A 265 18.34 -2.42 14.60
N LYS A 266 18.51 -1.84 15.80
CA LYS A 266 19.71 -1.95 16.64
C LYS A 266 19.28 -1.89 18.10
N VAL A 267 19.89 -2.72 18.96
CA VAL A 267 19.62 -2.74 20.39
C VAL A 267 20.93 -2.79 21.18
N GLU A 268 21.16 -1.77 22.03
CA GLU A 268 22.36 -1.64 22.88
C GLU A 268 21.97 -1.06 24.23
N GLY A 269 22.73 -1.38 25.28
CA GLY A 269 22.57 -0.86 26.63
C GLY A 269 21.14 -1.05 27.16
N PHE A 270 20.49 0.03 27.58
CA PHE A 270 19.11 0.00 28.06
C PHE A 270 18.15 -0.68 27.06
N TRP A 271 18.29 -0.38 25.78
CA TRP A 271 17.38 -0.90 24.72
C TRP A 271 17.61 -2.37 24.37
N ALA A 272 18.74 -2.97 24.79
CA ALA A 272 19.02 -4.39 24.57
C ALA A 272 18.06 -5.30 25.36
N VAL A 273 17.55 -4.84 26.49
CA VAL A 273 16.68 -5.60 27.39
C VAL A 273 15.22 -5.49 26.94
N PRO A 274 14.51 -6.61 26.67
CA PRO A 274 13.10 -6.59 26.25
C PRO A 274 12.20 -5.80 27.21
N LYS A 275 12.40 -5.96 28.53
CA LYS A 275 11.62 -5.26 29.56
C LYS A 275 11.74 -3.73 29.43
N ASN A 276 12.90 -3.22 29.01
CA ASN A 276 13.10 -1.79 28.81
C ASN A 276 12.39 -1.28 27.55
N ARG A 277 12.27 -2.10 26.50
CA ARG A 277 11.44 -1.78 25.33
C ARG A 277 9.95 -1.83 25.63
N GLU A 278 9.54 -2.72 26.56
CA GLU A 278 8.18 -2.68 27.13
C GLU A 278 7.89 -1.34 27.80
N ILE A 279 8.83 -0.82 28.61
CA ILE A 279 8.71 0.50 29.24
C ILE A 279 8.48 1.61 28.22
N LEU A 280 9.18 1.57 27.08
CA LEU A 280 8.91 2.47 25.97
C LEU A 280 7.48 2.33 25.46
N ALA A 281 7.00 1.08 25.24
CA ALA A 281 5.65 0.81 24.77
C ALA A 281 4.56 1.30 25.75
N MET A 282 4.80 1.15 27.06
CA MET A 282 3.91 1.62 28.14
C MET A 282 3.85 3.15 28.20
N ALA A 283 4.97 3.84 27.97
CA ALA A 283 5.09 5.28 28.11
C ALA A 283 4.30 6.04 27.04
N ILE A 284 4.10 5.49 25.85
CA ILE A 284 3.47 6.16 24.71
C ILE A 284 1.95 6.24 24.92
N ASN A 285 1.42 7.47 24.91
CA ASN A 285 -0.02 7.73 24.88
C ASN A 285 -0.54 7.71 23.45
N ARG A 286 -0.87 6.52 22.95
CA ARG A 286 -1.32 6.30 21.57
C ARG A 286 -2.59 7.09 21.21
N PRO A 287 -3.67 7.11 22.04
CA PRO A 287 -4.82 7.94 21.73
C PRO A 287 -4.47 9.42 21.55
N ALA A 288 -3.70 10.01 22.48
CA ALA A 288 -3.28 11.41 22.38
C ALA A 288 -2.35 11.69 21.19
N LEU A 289 -1.53 10.71 20.79
CA LEU A 289 -0.72 10.79 19.56
C LEU A 289 -1.63 10.86 18.33
N LEU A 290 -2.58 9.95 18.21
CA LEU A 290 -3.42 9.84 17.01
C LEU A 290 -4.40 11.01 16.88
N THR A 291 -4.93 11.54 17.98
CA THR A 291 -5.77 12.76 17.97
C THR A 291 -5.00 14.04 17.60
N SER A 292 -3.67 13.97 17.45
CA SER A 292 -2.89 15.10 16.91
C SER A 292 -3.02 15.26 15.38
N PHE A 293 -3.80 14.37 14.75
CA PHE A 293 -4.10 14.37 13.32
C PHE A 293 -5.62 14.46 13.12
N PRO A 294 -6.20 15.66 13.23
CA PRO A 294 -7.65 15.86 13.22
C PRO A 294 -8.33 15.46 11.92
N GLN A 295 -7.57 15.36 10.82
CA GLN A 295 -8.06 14.93 9.51
C GLN A 295 -8.53 13.45 9.51
N VAL A 296 -8.06 12.64 10.47
CA VAL A 296 -8.39 11.21 10.58
C VAL A 296 -9.22 10.98 11.84
N THR A 297 -10.53 11.23 11.73
CA THR A 297 -11.45 11.00 12.83
C THR A 297 -11.50 9.51 13.18
N GLY A 298 -11.33 9.20 14.48
CA GLY A 298 -11.41 7.82 14.97
C GLY A 298 -10.19 6.95 14.58
N TRP A 299 -9.04 7.56 14.33
CA TRP A 299 -7.80 6.80 14.05
C TRP A 299 -7.50 5.80 15.17
N GLN A 300 -7.50 4.51 14.81
CA GLN A 300 -7.41 3.41 15.77
C GLN A 300 -5.97 3.18 16.25
N SER A 301 -5.79 3.14 17.58
CA SER A 301 -4.53 2.71 18.18
C SER A 301 -4.39 1.19 18.19
N ARG A 302 -3.15 0.69 18.18
CA ARG A 302 -2.83 -0.74 18.18
C ARG A 302 -1.81 -1.08 19.27
N GLN A 303 -1.97 -2.27 19.85
CA GLN A 303 -1.02 -2.85 20.81
C GLN A 303 -0.63 -4.28 20.41
N LYS A 304 -1.33 -4.87 19.44
CA LYS A 304 -1.08 -6.17 18.81
C LYS A 304 -0.47 -5.98 17.42
N ILE A 305 0.12 -7.02 16.87
CA ILE A 305 0.70 -7.04 15.52
C ILE A 305 -0.39 -7.42 14.52
N ILE A 306 -1.08 -8.54 14.74
CA ILE A 306 -2.18 -9.02 13.90
C ILE A 306 -3.46 -8.24 14.24
N PRO A 307 -4.19 -7.70 13.23
CA PRO A 307 -5.48 -7.07 13.43
C PRO A 307 -6.52 -8.03 14.06
N GLU A 308 -7.43 -7.50 14.90
CA GLU A 308 -8.47 -8.32 15.52
C GLU A 308 -9.38 -9.03 14.49
N ALA A 309 -9.64 -8.41 13.34
CA ALA A 309 -10.40 -9.02 12.26
C ALA A 309 -9.74 -10.26 11.63
N LEU A 310 -8.41 -10.40 11.79
CA LEU A 310 -7.63 -11.56 11.37
C LEU A 310 -7.20 -12.41 12.57
N ASP A 311 -7.79 -12.17 13.73
CA ASP A 311 -7.38 -12.80 14.97
C ASP A 311 -7.56 -14.32 14.89
N VAL A 312 -6.53 -14.99 15.33
CA VAL A 312 -6.45 -16.44 15.37
C VAL A 312 -6.91 -16.87 16.76
N GLU A 313 -8.02 -17.59 16.83
CA GLU A 313 -8.69 -17.96 18.06
C GLU A 313 -7.76 -18.59 19.11
N GLY A 314 -7.93 -18.18 20.36
CA GLY A 314 -7.55 -18.93 21.55
C GLY A 314 -6.28 -18.51 22.28
N ILE A 315 -5.45 -17.60 21.75
CA ILE A 315 -4.25 -17.12 22.45
C ILE A 315 -4.35 -15.60 22.68
N ASN A 316 -4.33 -15.17 23.95
CA ASN A 316 -4.22 -13.75 24.24
C ASN A 316 -2.81 -13.25 23.91
N THR A 317 -2.71 -12.41 22.90
CA THR A 317 -1.45 -11.77 22.46
C THR A 317 -1.35 -10.30 22.91
N ARG A 318 -2.34 -9.79 23.66
CA ARG A 318 -2.29 -8.44 24.22
C ARG A 318 -1.24 -8.37 25.33
N PRO A 319 -0.47 -7.27 25.42
CA PRO A 319 0.45 -7.06 26.54
C PRO A 319 -0.29 -7.04 27.89
N ASP A 320 0.35 -7.52 28.95
CA ASP A 320 -0.23 -7.60 30.32
C ASP A 320 -0.68 -6.22 30.85
N TRP A 321 0.00 -5.16 30.45
CA TRP A 321 -0.32 -3.78 30.82
C TRP A 321 -1.45 -3.14 29.98
N ALA A 322 -2.02 -3.85 29.00
CA ALA A 322 -3.02 -3.28 28.10
C ALA A 322 -4.26 -2.71 28.81
N GLY A 323 -4.64 -3.30 29.97
CA GLY A 323 -5.74 -2.84 30.81
C GLY A 323 -5.37 -1.72 31.79
N MET A 324 -4.11 -1.32 31.90
CA MET A 324 -3.68 -0.25 32.83
C MET A 324 -4.03 1.13 32.28
N THR A 325 -4.38 2.07 33.19
CA THR A 325 -4.54 3.49 32.83
C THR A 325 -3.20 4.09 32.36
N MET A 326 -3.27 5.20 31.63
CA MET A 326 -2.04 5.87 31.15
C MET A 326 -1.17 6.34 32.31
N GLU A 327 -1.77 6.85 33.37
CA GLU A 327 -1.10 7.33 34.58
C GLU A 327 -0.35 6.18 35.26
N ALA A 328 -1.00 5.04 35.45
CA ALA A 328 -0.38 3.85 36.06
C ALA A 328 0.78 3.32 35.23
N ARG A 329 0.64 3.28 33.90
CA ARG A 329 1.72 2.89 33.00
C ARG A 329 2.92 3.84 33.08
N GLN A 330 2.66 5.15 33.06
CA GLN A 330 3.74 6.16 33.15
C GLN A 330 4.41 6.16 34.53
N GLN A 331 3.68 5.92 35.60
CA GLN A 331 4.25 5.78 36.93
C GLN A 331 5.19 4.57 36.98
N PHE A 332 4.70 3.40 36.58
CA PHE A 332 5.54 2.19 36.51
C PHE A 332 6.79 2.39 35.67
N ALA A 333 6.64 3.03 34.53
CA ALA A 333 7.76 3.32 33.63
C ALA A 333 8.79 4.26 34.28
N ARG A 334 8.35 5.34 34.97
CA ARG A 334 9.23 6.25 35.72
C ARG A 334 10.06 5.52 36.78
N GLU A 335 9.39 4.72 37.61
CA GLU A 335 10.05 3.96 38.67
C GLU A 335 11.08 2.98 38.12
N HIS A 336 10.76 2.31 37.00
CA HIS A 336 11.70 1.41 36.33
C HIS A 336 12.93 2.16 35.77
N VAL A 337 12.71 3.28 35.09
CA VAL A 337 13.78 4.13 34.54
C VAL A 337 14.66 4.68 35.66
N GLN A 338 14.08 5.09 36.79
CA GLN A 338 14.84 5.58 37.95
C GLN A 338 15.72 4.48 38.56
N ARG A 339 15.16 3.27 38.75
CA ARG A 339 15.94 2.12 39.25
C ARG A 339 17.11 1.79 38.33
N TRP A 340 16.87 1.74 37.01
CA TRP A 340 17.93 1.51 36.04
C TRP A 340 19.05 2.57 36.15
N LYS A 341 18.67 3.83 36.19
CA LYS A 341 19.66 4.91 36.30
C LYS A 341 20.49 4.86 37.57
N ALA A 342 19.92 4.37 38.67
CA ALA A 342 20.60 4.19 39.93
C ALA A 342 21.60 3.01 39.94
N SER A 343 21.30 1.93 39.21
CA SER A 343 22.16 0.73 39.16
C SER A 343 23.12 0.70 37.99
N GLU A 344 22.67 1.12 36.79
CA GLU A 344 23.40 0.97 35.52
C GLU A 344 23.89 2.29 34.94
N GLY A 345 23.47 3.42 35.52
CA GLY A 345 23.87 4.76 35.08
C GLY A 345 22.94 5.36 33.99
N PRO A 346 23.41 6.38 33.27
CA PRO A 346 22.62 7.19 32.38
C PRO A 346 22.13 6.38 31.14
N ILE A 347 20.88 6.66 30.72
CA ILE A 347 20.28 6.06 29.55
C ILE A 347 20.55 6.95 28.33
N LYS A 348 21.11 6.38 27.26
CA LYS A 348 21.24 7.06 25.96
C LYS A 348 19.86 7.29 25.34
N PRO A 349 19.62 8.46 24.72
CA PRO A 349 18.40 8.70 23.96
C PRO A 349 18.17 7.62 22.90
N LEU A 350 16.91 7.22 22.70
CA LEU A 350 16.54 6.38 21.56
C LEU A 350 16.64 7.20 20.28
N THR A 351 17.34 6.69 19.27
CA THR A 351 17.39 7.32 17.96
C THR A 351 16.40 6.67 17.00
N VAL A 352 15.58 7.48 16.29
CA VAL A 352 14.55 6.96 15.37
C VAL A 352 14.70 7.56 13.97
N GLN A 353 14.55 6.71 12.97
CA GLN A 353 14.43 7.12 11.57
C GLN A 353 12.96 7.34 11.24
N LEU A 354 12.64 8.53 10.74
CA LEU A 354 11.30 8.98 10.35
C LEU A 354 11.34 9.60 8.96
N PRO A 355 10.20 9.63 8.23
CA PRO A 355 10.08 10.44 7.01
C PRO A 355 10.40 11.92 7.31
N ASP A 356 10.97 12.62 6.33
CA ASP A 356 11.21 14.07 6.42
C ASP A 356 9.94 14.81 5.98
N ALA A 357 9.00 14.99 6.90
CA ALA A 357 7.71 15.62 6.65
C ALA A 357 7.03 16.06 7.95
N ALA A 358 6.18 17.09 7.86
CA ALA A 358 5.52 17.73 9.00
C ALA A 358 4.74 16.76 9.91
N GLY A 359 4.02 15.79 9.34
CA GLY A 359 3.30 14.80 10.16
C GLY A 359 4.23 13.87 10.95
N ALA A 360 5.42 13.57 10.41
CA ALA A 360 6.43 12.82 11.15
C ALA A 360 7.06 13.66 12.28
N ASP A 361 7.12 14.98 12.13
CA ASP A 361 7.54 15.89 13.20
C ASP A 361 6.53 15.92 14.34
N ILE A 362 5.25 15.96 14.04
CA ILE A 362 4.17 15.87 15.02
C ILE A 362 4.27 14.56 15.81
N LEU A 363 4.39 13.42 15.12
CA LEU A 363 4.58 12.11 15.73
C LEU A 363 5.80 12.09 16.65
N PHE A 364 6.94 12.58 16.16
CA PHE A 364 8.17 12.65 16.94
C PHE A 364 8.01 13.47 18.22
N LEU A 365 7.46 14.68 18.12
CA LEU A 365 7.30 15.57 19.27
C LEU A 365 6.35 14.99 20.33
N ARG A 366 5.28 14.33 19.91
CA ARG A 366 4.33 13.67 20.81
C ARG A 366 4.97 12.50 21.55
N VAL A 367 5.62 11.60 20.83
CA VAL A 367 6.32 10.46 21.45
C VAL A 367 7.44 10.95 22.37
N ARG A 368 8.24 11.92 21.94
CA ARG A 368 9.30 12.51 22.78
C ARG A 368 8.76 13.11 24.07
N THR A 369 7.62 13.80 23.99
CA THR A 369 6.96 14.39 25.17
C THR A 369 6.55 13.29 26.17
N ASP A 370 5.96 12.19 25.71
CA ASP A 370 5.58 11.08 26.56
C ASP A 370 6.79 10.40 27.20
N LEU A 371 7.86 10.19 26.44
CA LEU A 371 9.09 9.59 26.94
C LEU A 371 9.79 10.46 28.00
N ARG A 372 9.80 11.77 27.82
CA ARG A 372 10.38 12.70 28.81
C ARG A 372 9.66 12.68 30.13
N ARG A 373 8.33 12.43 30.13
CA ARG A 373 7.54 12.26 31.38
C ARG A 373 8.01 11.09 32.24
N VAL A 374 8.64 10.09 31.62
CA VAL A 374 9.17 8.92 32.32
C VAL A 374 10.69 8.92 32.43
N GLY A 375 11.34 10.02 32.06
CA GLY A 375 12.80 10.19 32.18
C GLY A 375 13.63 9.57 31.05
N LEU A 376 13.00 9.24 29.92
CA LEU A 376 13.63 8.83 28.67
C LEU A 376 13.68 10.01 27.67
N ASP A 377 14.53 9.93 26.66
CA ASP A 377 14.55 10.91 25.56
C ASP A 377 14.57 10.22 24.20
N LEU A 378 14.06 10.93 23.18
CA LEU A 378 14.00 10.51 21.79
C LEU A 378 14.74 11.52 20.91
N ARG A 379 15.48 11.03 19.90
CA ARG A 379 16.15 11.87 18.90
C ARG A 379 15.86 11.37 17.50
N LYS A 380 15.73 12.26 16.54
CA LYS A 380 15.74 11.86 15.12
C LYS A 380 17.16 11.45 14.73
N ALA A 381 17.29 10.37 13.99
CA ALA A 381 18.53 10.01 13.34
C ALA A 381 18.85 11.04 12.24
N GLY A 382 20.10 11.44 12.13
CA GLY A 382 20.54 12.26 11.00
C GLY A 382 20.49 11.50 9.67
N ASN A 383 20.51 12.23 8.55
CA ASN A 383 20.52 11.63 7.22
C ASN A 383 21.73 10.69 7.07
N GLY A 384 21.45 9.42 6.68
CA GLY A 384 22.49 8.39 6.52
C GLY A 384 23.02 7.78 7.82
N ALA A 385 22.59 8.24 9.00
CA ALA A 385 22.99 7.66 10.27
C ALA A 385 22.18 6.41 10.62
N THR A 386 22.83 5.42 11.24
CA THR A 386 22.14 4.23 11.76
C THR A 386 21.30 4.62 12.97
N ALA A 387 19.99 4.44 12.89
CA ALA A 387 19.07 4.61 14.01
C ALA A 387 18.96 3.33 14.85
N ASP A 388 18.49 3.46 16.10
CA ASP A 388 18.13 2.30 16.93
C ASP A 388 16.79 1.70 16.49
N ALA A 389 15.86 2.55 16.06
CA ALA A 389 14.58 2.13 15.54
C ALA A 389 14.17 2.94 14.30
N ARG A 390 13.27 2.37 13.49
CA ARG A 390 12.66 3.05 12.34
C ARG A 390 11.15 2.97 12.41
N LEU A 391 10.46 3.94 11.86
CA LEU A 391 9.02 3.84 11.67
C LEU A 391 8.74 2.87 10.52
N ILE A 392 7.85 1.91 10.75
CA ILE A 392 7.17 1.15 9.70
C ILE A 392 5.82 1.82 9.45
N ASP A 393 5.48 2.05 8.20
CA ASP A 393 4.19 2.48 7.69
C ASP A 393 3.90 1.69 6.41
N SER A 394 3.39 0.47 6.59
CA SER A 394 3.15 -0.49 5.50
C SER A 394 1.75 -1.04 5.58
N ILE A 395 1.04 -1.07 4.44
CA ILE A 395 -0.26 -1.71 4.32
C ILE A 395 -0.11 -3.19 3.93
N ALA A 396 -1.02 -4.02 4.41
CA ALA A 396 -1.13 -5.41 4.02
C ALA A 396 -1.79 -5.50 2.63
N PRO A 397 -1.16 -6.15 1.66
CA PRO A 397 -1.71 -6.27 0.31
C PRO A 397 -2.91 -7.22 0.25
N TYR A 398 -3.06 -8.09 1.24
CA TYR A 398 -4.15 -9.06 1.39
C TYR A 398 -4.32 -9.45 2.87
N ASP A 399 -5.44 -10.10 3.20
CA ASP A 399 -5.86 -10.38 4.57
C ASP A 399 -5.19 -11.65 5.13
N SER A 400 -3.89 -11.58 5.42
CA SER A 400 -3.09 -12.72 5.90
C SER A 400 -2.36 -12.41 7.20
N PRO A 401 -2.60 -13.14 8.30
CA PRO A 401 -1.80 -13.04 9.53
C PRO A 401 -0.31 -13.25 9.27
N GLN A 402 0.03 -14.14 8.36
CA GLN A 402 1.41 -14.43 7.96
C GLN A 402 2.12 -13.18 7.42
N TRP A 403 1.43 -12.34 6.62
CA TRP A 403 2.05 -11.14 6.10
C TRP A 403 2.55 -10.25 7.23
N PHE A 404 1.74 -10.00 8.27
CA PHE A 404 2.12 -9.15 9.40
C PHE A 404 3.37 -9.66 10.10
N LEU A 405 3.39 -10.94 10.45
CA LEU A 405 4.50 -11.56 11.18
C LEU A 405 5.75 -11.67 10.31
N SER A 406 5.60 -11.97 9.03
CA SER A 406 6.71 -12.09 8.08
C SER A 406 7.51 -10.79 7.92
N GLN A 407 6.91 -9.62 8.21
CA GLN A 407 7.64 -8.34 8.19
C GLN A 407 8.69 -8.22 9.32
N LEU A 408 8.58 -9.03 10.36
CA LEU A 408 9.38 -8.98 11.59
C LEU A 408 10.37 -10.16 11.71
N THR A 409 10.52 -10.96 10.67
CA THR A 409 11.44 -12.12 10.62
C THR A 409 12.91 -11.71 10.50
N CYS A 410 13.82 -12.60 10.86
CA CYS A 410 15.26 -12.42 10.76
C CYS A 410 15.74 -12.21 9.31
N ALA A 411 14.96 -12.59 8.34
CA ALA A 411 15.22 -12.28 6.93
C ALA A 411 14.95 -10.81 6.55
N LYS A 412 14.23 -10.04 7.39
CA LYS A 412 13.83 -8.65 7.10
C LYS A 412 14.31 -7.63 8.12
N THR A 413 14.65 -8.07 9.34
CA THR A 413 15.12 -7.19 10.40
C THR A 413 16.30 -7.78 11.15
N PRO A 414 17.34 -6.97 11.46
CA PRO A 414 18.50 -7.45 12.21
C PRO A 414 18.19 -7.75 13.67
N VAL A 415 17.19 -7.09 14.26
CA VAL A 415 16.72 -7.37 15.63
C VAL A 415 15.51 -8.29 15.53
N CYS A 416 15.75 -9.58 15.54
CA CYS A 416 14.74 -10.62 15.28
C CYS A 416 14.77 -11.73 16.34
N LEU A 417 13.86 -12.68 16.22
CA LEU A 417 13.68 -13.78 17.17
C LEU A 417 13.54 -15.10 16.39
N ASN A 418 14.56 -15.95 16.50
CA ASN A 418 14.57 -17.26 15.83
C ASN A 418 13.41 -18.16 16.24
N ASP A 419 12.93 -18.06 17.51
CA ASP A 419 11.79 -18.82 18.00
C ASP A 419 10.48 -18.42 17.31
N ALA A 420 10.30 -17.14 17.03
CA ALA A 420 9.15 -16.65 16.25
C ALA A 420 9.25 -17.12 14.79
N ASP A 421 10.44 -17.07 14.18
CA ASP A 421 10.67 -17.55 12.82
C ASP A 421 10.44 -19.07 12.71
N ALA A 422 10.82 -19.85 13.75
CA ALA A 422 10.56 -21.28 13.82
C ALA A 422 9.03 -21.57 13.81
N LYS A 423 8.25 -20.82 14.60
CA LYS A 423 6.78 -20.93 14.61
C LYS A 423 6.16 -20.58 13.27
N LEU A 424 6.66 -19.56 12.57
CA LEU A 424 6.20 -19.23 11.23
C LEU A 424 6.52 -20.35 10.23
N LYS A 425 7.69 -20.96 10.32
CA LYS A 425 8.07 -22.09 9.48
C LYS A 425 7.20 -23.34 9.76
N GLU A 426 6.88 -23.61 11.03
CA GLU A 426 5.94 -24.66 11.41
C GLU A 426 4.54 -24.37 10.83
N ALA A 427 4.09 -23.12 10.90
CA ALA A 427 2.81 -22.70 10.32
C ALA A 427 2.76 -22.86 8.81
N ASP A 428 3.85 -22.56 8.09
CA ASP A 428 3.93 -22.75 6.63
C ASP A 428 3.77 -24.21 6.23
N ALA A 429 4.30 -25.13 7.04
CA ALA A 429 4.20 -26.57 6.81
C ALA A 429 2.87 -27.20 7.27
N ALA A 430 2.06 -26.47 8.06
CA ALA A 430 0.81 -26.99 8.60
C ALA A 430 -0.30 -27.01 7.53
N THR A 431 -0.90 -28.18 7.32
CA THR A 431 -2.06 -28.37 6.41
C THR A 431 -3.39 -28.09 7.11
N ASN A 432 -3.44 -28.20 8.44
CA ASN A 432 -4.64 -27.88 9.22
C ASN A 432 -4.68 -26.39 9.58
N LEU A 433 -5.76 -25.70 9.18
CA LEU A 433 -5.92 -24.25 9.39
C LEU A 433 -5.96 -23.85 10.87
N GLN A 434 -6.51 -24.67 11.76
CA GLN A 434 -6.56 -24.36 13.19
C GLN A 434 -5.16 -24.45 13.82
N ILE A 435 -4.37 -25.48 13.42
CA ILE A 435 -2.97 -25.58 13.84
C ILE A 435 -2.17 -24.39 13.33
N LYS A 436 -2.35 -24.03 12.05
CA LYS A 436 -1.71 -22.87 11.43
C LYS A 436 -2.03 -21.59 12.17
N ALA A 437 -3.31 -21.36 12.48
CA ALA A 437 -3.79 -20.22 13.25
C ALA A 437 -3.13 -20.13 14.62
N ARG A 438 -3.09 -21.26 15.36
CA ARG A 438 -2.43 -21.34 16.67
C ARG A 438 -0.93 -21.00 16.59
N LEU A 439 -0.23 -21.50 15.60
CA LEU A 439 1.20 -21.25 15.41
C LEU A 439 1.47 -19.75 15.11
N TYR A 440 0.59 -19.08 14.36
CA TYR A 440 0.67 -17.63 14.16
C TYR A 440 0.47 -16.87 15.47
N ALA A 441 -0.50 -17.28 16.31
CA ALA A 441 -0.70 -16.65 17.61
C ALA A 441 0.47 -16.88 18.57
N GLU A 442 1.09 -18.07 18.56
CA GLU A 442 2.32 -18.35 19.31
C GLU A 442 3.48 -17.44 18.85
N ALA A 443 3.67 -17.30 17.52
CA ALA A 443 4.69 -16.40 16.97
C ALA A 443 4.41 -14.93 17.33
N GLU A 444 3.16 -14.47 17.23
CA GLU A 444 2.79 -13.11 17.62
C GLU A 444 3.09 -12.87 19.10
N LYS A 445 2.74 -13.81 19.98
CA LYS A 445 3.00 -13.72 21.42
C LYS A 445 4.49 -13.52 21.70
N ILE A 446 5.37 -14.31 21.07
CA ILE A 446 6.82 -14.15 21.19
C ILE A 446 7.25 -12.74 20.78
N LEU A 447 6.81 -12.26 19.62
CA LEU A 447 7.17 -10.94 19.10
C LEU A 447 6.66 -9.80 19.99
N VAL A 448 5.41 -9.87 20.46
CA VAL A 448 4.80 -8.85 21.34
C VAL A 448 5.57 -8.74 22.65
N TYR A 449 5.92 -9.85 23.32
CA TYR A 449 6.60 -9.83 24.61
C TYR A 449 8.09 -9.43 24.54
N HIS A 450 8.69 -9.48 23.36
CA HIS A 450 10.07 -9.00 23.16
C HIS A 450 10.16 -7.54 22.73
N TYR A 451 9.05 -6.93 22.33
CA TYR A 451 8.95 -5.51 21.96
C TYR A 451 10.01 -5.07 20.92
N ASN A 452 10.36 -5.96 19.99
CA ASN A 452 11.20 -5.58 18.84
C ASN A 452 10.44 -4.69 17.87
N TYR A 453 9.12 -4.81 17.86
CA TYR A 453 8.19 -3.91 17.18
C TYR A 453 7.20 -3.34 18.19
N ILE A 454 7.01 -2.02 18.16
CA ILE A 454 6.08 -1.30 19.03
C ILE A 454 4.97 -0.72 18.18
N PRO A 455 3.78 -1.35 18.16
CA PRO A 455 2.65 -0.84 17.42
C PRO A 455 2.20 0.53 17.97
N LEU A 456 1.83 1.45 17.08
CA LEU A 456 1.23 2.74 17.42
C LEU A 456 -0.25 2.78 17.03
N GLY A 457 -0.57 2.41 15.82
CA GLY A 457 -1.92 2.46 15.28
C GLY A 457 -2.06 1.68 13.96
N VAL A 458 -3.14 1.93 13.24
CA VAL A 458 -3.37 1.46 11.88
C VAL A 458 -2.66 2.42 10.91
N PRO A 459 -2.06 1.95 9.80
CA PRO A 459 -1.58 2.85 8.75
C PRO A 459 -2.70 3.75 8.23
N VAL A 460 -2.36 4.95 7.79
CA VAL A 460 -3.31 5.83 7.10
C VAL A 460 -2.96 5.90 5.63
N ARG A 461 -3.95 5.68 4.79
CA ARG A 461 -3.90 5.97 3.35
C ARG A 461 -5.07 6.86 3.01
N TRP A 462 -4.77 7.89 2.22
CA TRP A 462 -5.79 8.83 1.79
C TRP A 462 -5.61 9.22 0.33
N SER A 463 -6.72 9.61 -0.25
CA SER A 463 -6.83 10.15 -1.59
C SER A 463 -7.63 11.44 -1.57
N LEU A 464 -7.44 12.30 -2.57
CA LEU A 464 -8.35 13.41 -2.85
C LEU A 464 -9.13 13.07 -4.10
N ALA A 465 -10.46 13.15 -3.99
CA ALA A 465 -11.37 12.88 -5.10
C ALA A 465 -12.64 13.72 -4.90
N LYS A 466 -13.09 14.41 -5.96
CA LYS A 466 -14.39 15.08 -5.91
C LYS A 466 -15.52 14.06 -5.69
N PRO A 467 -16.63 14.45 -5.05
CA PRO A 467 -17.77 13.54 -4.83
C PRO A 467 -18.33 12.92 -6.11
N ALA A 468 -18.21 13.62 -7.24
CA ALA A 468 -18.66 13.16 -8.54
C ALA A 468 -17.69 12.19 -9.25
N GLN A 469 -16.48 11.93 -8.71
CA GLN A 469 -15.49 11.07 -9.33
C GLN A 469 -16.04 9.63 -9.44
N ARG A 470 -16.21 9.14 -10.66
CA ARG A 470 -16.71 7.79 -10.96
C ARG A 470 -15.57 6.81 -11.12
N GLY A 471 -15.82 5.54 -10.76
CA GLY A 471 -14.81 4.48 -10.86
C GLY A 471 -13.70 4.54 -9.82
N PHE A 472 -13.88 5.33 -8.76
CA PHE A 472 -13.02 5.40 -7.58
C PHE A 472 -13.84 5.06 -6.33
N ALA A 473 -13.34 4.15 -5.52
CA ALA A 473 -13.89 3.82 -4.21
C ALA A 473 -12.78 3.67 -3.18
N VAL A 474 -13.06 4.02 -1.92
CA VAL A 474 -12.18 3.66 -0.80
C VAL A 474 -12.19 2.16 -0.61
N ASN A 475 -11.03 1.55 -0.33
CA ASN A 475 -10.95 0.12 -0.23
C ASN A 475 -9.86 -0.36 0.76
N PRO A 476 -9.97 -1.61 1.28
CA PRO A 476 -9.05 -2.11 2.29
C PRO A 476 -7.63 -2.38 1.76
N ARG A 477 -7.41 -2.29 0.47
CA ARG A 477 -6.08 -2.49 -0.14
C ARG A 477 -5.29 -1.18 -0.20
N GLY A 478 -5.96 -0.02 -0.09
CA GLY A 478 -5.37 1.31 -0.26
C GLY A 478 -4.69 1.45 -1.63
N TRP A 479 -5.22 0.72 -2.62
CA TRP A 479 -4.73 0.66 -3.98
C TRP A 479 -5.90 0.73 -4.95
N HIS A 480 -5.81 1.64 -5.93
CA HIS A 480 -6.92 2.01 -6.78
C HIS A 480 -6.62 1.71 -8.24
N PRO A 481 -7.34 0.75 -8.87
CA PRO A 481 -7.18 0.45 -10.28
C PRO A 481 -7.69 1.59 -11.17
N LEU A 482 -6.92 1.94 -12.19
CA LEU A 482 -7.23 3.08 -13.06
C LEU A 482 -8.24 2.76 -14.17
N ASN A 483 -8.41 1.50 -14.49
CA ASN A 483 -9.26 1.05 -15.60
C ASN A 483 -10.76 1.23 -15.35
N TYR A 484 -11.18 1.61 -14.16
CA TYR A 484 -12.57 1.95 -13.83
C TYR A 484 -12.82 3.46 -13.82
N LEU A 485 -11.77 4.27 -13.84
CA LEU A 485 -11.91 5.73 -13.79
C LEU A 485 -12.56 6.26 -15.07
N VAL A 486 -13.48 7.20 -14.87
CA VAL A 486 -14.15 7.94 -15.96
C VAL A 486 -13.84 9.43 -15.74
N GLY A 487 -13.49 10.13 -16.80
CA GLY A 487 -13.30 11.57 -16.74
C GLY A 487 -14.53 12.28 -16.17
N VAL A 488 -14.31 13.32 -15.38
CA VAL A 488 -15.38 14.16 -14.85
C VAL A 488 -15.64 15.27 -15.86
N PRO A 489 -16.87 15.40 -16.44
CA PRO A 489 -17.18 16.52 -17.29
C PRO A 489 -16.99 17.85 -16.53
N ILE A 490 -16.32 18.82 -17.14
CA ILE A 490 -16.20 20.16 -16.58
C ILE A 490 -17.59 20.81 -16.68
N SER A 491 -18.18 21.17 -15.53
CA SER A 491 -19.45 21.88 -15.45
C SER A 491 -19.27 23.39 -15.62
#